data_1da46da725d683a959d8ef831ab3219d
#
_entry.id   1da46da725d683a959d8ef831ab3219d
#
_cell.length_a   1.000
_cell.length_b   1.000
_cell.length_c   1.000
_cell.angle_alpha   90.00
_cell.angle_beta   90.00
_cell.angle_gamma   90.00
#
_symmetry.space_group_name_H-M   'P 1'
#
loop_
_entity.id
_entity.type
_entity.pdbx_description
1 polymer ?
#
loop_
_entity_poly.entity_id
_entity_poly.type
_entity_poly.pdbx_seq_one_letter_code
_entity_poly.pdbx_strand_id
1 'polypeptide(L)'
;DGLPGVQTVTMPDGSTYTYNPGTAIKSTAGTTTTSGGNLSTISASVAAVTGAVAYAWYVGTSGNEKLEAITTINSVKLTALAGTGQALSTLFTSDRSKNTYEFDGLLNIGFAGGTVQKLATGTAGTGTKLSASNSDGAVDQIETLLKSMWDNYRLSPNVIYVSSQEVKNITSLVIKNNGSPIVRMSGDFANGVNGVVAGSVVGSYLNRYGMSGGQLVTLALHPDAAPGTMMAHTDVLPYPSSNVANVMEMHLRQDYYQIDWPLIKRQYESGVYFDGVLAHYFPSAIGIITNIADGI
;
A
#
# COMPACT_ATOMS: atom_id res chain seq x y z
N ASP A 1 -9.67 -26.57 -1.55
CA ASP A 1 -8.33 -26.71 -0.99
C ASP A 1 -7.67 -25.36 -1.03
N GLY A 2 -7.44 -24.76 0.16
CA GLY A 2 -6.82 -23.45 0.25
C GLY A 2 -5.38 -23.49 -0.27
N LEU A 3 -4.91 -22.38 -0.83
CA LEU A 3 -3.51 -22.24 -1.24
C LEU A 3 -2.59 -22.55 -0.05
N PRO A 4 -1.55 -23.37 -0.25
CA PRO A 4 -0.63 -23.69 0.83
C PRO A 4 0.04 -22.39 1.32
N GLY A 5 -0.09 -22.13 2.62
CA GLY A 5 0.51 -20.95 3.24
C GLY A 5 -0.44 -19.80 3.53
N VAL A 6 -1.68 -19.85 3.07
CA VAL A 6 -2.72 -18.88 3.46
C VAL A 6 -3.14 -19.12 4.90
N GLN A 7 -3.25 -18.08 5.68
CA GLN A 7 -3.80 -18.13 7.03
C GLN A 7 -4.72 -16.95 7.28
N THR A 8 -5.95 -17.25 7.66
CA THR A 8 -6.91 -16.23 8.11
C THR A 8 -6.70 -15.97 9.60
N VAL A 9 -6.56 -14.72 9.99
CA VAL A 9 -6.40 -14.29 11.37
C VAL A 9 -7.57 -13.39 11.78
N THR A 10 -7.91 -13.42 13.06
CA THR A 10 -8.92 -12.55 13.63
C THR A 10 -8.26 -11.25 14.11
N MET A 11 -8.76 -10.12 13.64
CA MET A 11 -8.35 -8.79 14.05
C MET A 11 -8.93 -8.44 15.43
N PRO A 12 -8.39 -7.43 16.13
CA PRO A 12 -8.91 -7.00 17.44
C PRO A 12 -10.39 -6.57 17.44
N ASP A 13 -10.89 -6.07 16.32
CA ASP A 13 -12.29 -5.67 16.11
C ASP A 13 -13.23 -6.84 15.78
N GLY A 14 -12.70 -8.07 15.71
CA GLY A 14 -13.44 -9.28 15.36
C GLY A 14 -13.53 -9.53 13.84
N SER A 15 -13.06 -8.62 13.00
CA SER A 15 -12.96 -8.86 11.56
C SER A 15 -11.88 -9.90 11.24
N THR A 16 -11.89 -10.42 10.03
CA THR A 16 -10.88 -11.37 9.58
C THR A 16 -9.95 -10.73 8.57
N TYR A 17 -8.68 -11.06 8.67
CA TYR A 17 -7.65 -10.68 7.71
C TYR A 17 -6.94 -11.95 7.22
N THR A 18 -6.66 -12.02 5.94
CA THR A 18 -5.98 -13.17 5.37
C THR A 18 -4.52 -12.84 5.07
N TYR A 19 -3.61 -13.53 5.72
CA TYR A 19 -2.21 -13.54 5.32
C TYR A 19 -2.10 -14.35 4.04
N ASN A 20 -1.64 -13.72 3.00
CA ASN A 20 -1.30 -14.40 1.76
C ASN A 20 -0.06 -15.27 1.96
N PRO A 21 0.18 -16.27 1.11
CA PRO A 21 1.44 -16.99 1.08
C PRO A 21 2.61 -16.00 1.01
N GLY A 22 3.68 -16.29 1.73
CA GLY A 22 4.81 -15.37 1.85
C GLY A 22 4.97 -14.76 3.25
N THR A 23 4.18 -15.21 4.23
CA THR A 23 4.31 -14.80 5.63
C THR A 23 5.62 -15.28 6.23
N ALA A 24 6.41 -14.35 6.76
CA ALA A 24 7.64 -14.65 7.49
C ALA A 24 7.35 -15.27 8.87
N ILE A 25 8.34 -15.96 9.42
CA ILE A 25 8.30 -16.41 10.81
C ILE A 25 8.31 -15.19 11.76
N LYS A 26 7.76 -15.37 12.95
CA LYS A 26 7.81 -14.36 14.01
C LYS A 26 9.23 -13.90 14.30
N SER A 27 9.42 -12.63 14.53
CA SER A 27 10.70 -12.06 15.00
C SER A 27 11.02 -12.48 16.44
N THR A 28 12.26 -12.24 16.86
CA THR A 28 12.60 -12.30 18.29
C THR A 28 11.73 -11.28 19.03
N ALA A 29 11.18 -11.70 20.17
CA ALA A 29 10.34 -10.83 20.99
C ALA A 29 11.14 -9.69 21.60
N GLY A 30 10.64 -8.47 21.46
CA GLY A 30 11.07 -7.32 22.24
C GLY A 30 10.23 -7.21 23.53
N THR A 31 10.83 -6.75 24.60
CA THR A 31 10.13 -6.56 25.88
C THR A 31 10.19 -5.11 26.32
N THR A 32 9.10 -4.62 26.85
CA THR A 32 9.05 -3.30 27.50
C THR A 32 8.18 -3.38 28.75
N THR A 33 8.46 -2.51 29.70
CA THR A 33 7.64 -2.40 30.91
C THR A 33 6.84 -1.11 30.85
N THR A 34 5.53 -1.21 30.99
CA THR A 34 4.67 -0.03 31.09
C THR A 34 4.54 0.37 32.55
N SER A 35 4.73 1.65 32.83
CA SER A 35 4.51 2.25 34.14
C SER A 35 3.41 3.31 34.01
N GLY A 36 2.36 3.22 34.76
CA GLY A 36 1.27 4.22 34.71
C GLY A 36 -0.13 3.66 34.46
N GLY A 37 -0.32 2.37 34.69
CA GLY A 37 -1.64 1.73 34.56
C GLY A 37 -2.19 1.79 33.12
N ASN A 38 -3.49 2.01 32.99
CA ASN A 38 -4.19 2.00 31.71
C ASN A 38 -3.90 3.22 30.79
N LEU A 39 -3.03 4.14 31.20
CA LEU A 39 -2.67 5.33 30.43
C LEU A 39 -1.34 5.18 29.67
N SER A 40 -0.71 4.01 29.77
CA SER A 40 0.56 3.77 29.10
C SER A 40 0.39 3.51 27.61
N THR A 41 1.27 4.06 26.82
CA THR A 41 1.33 3.83 25.36
C THR A 41 2.56 2.98 25.05
N ILE A 42 2.36 1.98 24.19
CA ILE A 42 3.46 1.15 23.66
C ILE A 42 3.78 1.67 22.26
N SER A 43 5.02 2.06 22.05
CA SER A 43 5.56 2.35 20.72
C SER A 43 6.60 1.30 20.37
N ALA A 44 6.45 0.67 19.24
CA ALA A 44 7.36 -0.37 18.76
C ALA A 44 7.78 -0.11 17.32
N SER A 45 9.01 -0.47 16.99
CA SER A 45 9.52 -0.43 15.62
C SER A 45 10.43 -1.62 15.37
N VAL A 46 10.50 -2.06 14.12
CA VAL A 46 11.42 -3.09 13.65
C VAL A 46 12.26 -2.55 12.52
N ALA A 47 13.40 -3.17 12.26
CA ALA A 47 14.18 -2.85 11.07
C ALA A 47 13.33 -3.09 9.82
N ALA A 48 13.42 -2.21 8.83
CA ALA A 48 12.70 -2.38 7.59
C ALA A 48 13.16 -3.66 6.88
N VAL A 49 12.23 -4.50 6.52
CA VAL A 49 12.47 -5.74 5.77
C VAL A 49 12.19 -5.45 4.30
N THR A 50 13.18 -5.71 3.44
CA THR A 50 13.00 -5.54 1.99
C THR A 50 11.96 -6.52 1.48
N GLY A 51 10.96 -6.01 0.73
CA GLY A 51 9.87 -6.82 0.22
C GLY A 51 8.71 -7.03 1.20
N ALA A 52 8.80 -6.55 2.44
CA ALA A 52 7.67 -6.62 3.36
C ALA A 52 6.56 -5.65 2.92
N VAL A 53 5.37 -6.18 2.72
CA VAL A 53 4.17 -5.41 2.35
C VAL A 53 3.46 -4.88 3.60
N ALA A 54 3.47 -5.65 4.68
CA ALA A 54 2.87 -5.28 5.95
C ALA A 54 3.60 -5.91 7.14
N TYR A 55 3.34 -5.38 8.31
CA TYR A 55 3.88 -5.85 9.60
C TYR A 55 2.73 -6.16 10.54
N ALA A 56 2.67 -7.37 11.04
CA ALA A 56 1.68 -7.78 12.03
C ALA A 56 2.28 -7.71 13.44
N TRP A 57 1.62 -6.99 14.32
CA TRP A 57 2.08 -6.69 15.67
C TRP A 57 1.33 -7.54 16.68
N TYR A 58 2.05 -8.46 17.28
CA TYR A 58 1.54 -9.32 18.34
C TYR A 58 2.08 -8.81 19.67
N VAL A 59 1.19 -8.39 20.55
CA VAL A 59 1.55 -7.78 21.83
C VAL A 59 0.76 -8.43 22.95
N GLY A 60 1.39 -8.61 24.09
CA GLY A 60 0.79 -9.23 25.27
C GLY A 60 1.84 -9.65 26.28
N THR A 61 1.40 -10.36 27.32
CA THR A 61 2.32 -11.02 28.23
C THR A 61 2.99 -12.22 27.57
N SER A 62 4.22 -12.51 27.96
CA SER A 62 5.03 -13.59 27.37
C SER A 62 4.24 -14.91 27.24
N GLY A 63 4.14 -15.41 26.03
CA GLY A 63 3.40 -16.64 25.67
C GLY A 63 1.90 -16.44 25.42
N ASN A 64 1.37 -15.23 25.65
CA ASN A 64 -0.03 -14.89 25.41
C ASN A 64 -0.17 -13.66 24.49
N GLU A 65 0.79 -13.44 23.63
CA GLU A 65 0.77 -12.37 22.65
C GLU A 65 -0.39 -12.58 21.67
N LYS A 66 -1.12 -11.51 21.39
CA LYS A 66 -2.23 -11.48 20.44
C LYS A 66 -2.04 -10.40 19.40
N LEU A 67 -2.67 -10.59 18.26
CA LEU A 67 -2.66 -9.62 17.17
C LEU A 67 -3.37 -8.34 17.64
N GLU A 68 -2.66 -7.22 17.63
CA GLU A 68 -3.17 -5.92 18.02
C GLU A 68 -3.27 -4.95 16.85
N ALA A 69 -2.39 -5.08 15.87
CA ALA A 69 -2.42 -4.24 14.68
C ALA A 69 -1.72 -4.89 13.49
N ILE A 70 -2.14 -4.50 12.29
CA ILE A 70 -1.38 -4.73 11.05
C ILE A 70 -1.09 -3.36 10.46
N THR A 71 0.19 -3.08 10.19
CA THR A 71 0.64 -1.80 9.63
C THR A 71 1.45 -2.04 8.36
N THR A 72 1.41 -1.11 7.44
CA THR A 72 2.26 -1.11 6.25
C THR A 72 3.60 -0.43 6.48
N ILE A 73 3.72 0.27 7.62
CA ILE A 73 4.98 0.83 8.10
C ILE A 73 5.60 -0.10 9.14
N ASN A 74 6.91 -0.05 9.26
CA ASN A 74 7.69 -0.89 10.18
C ASN A 74 7.63 -0.43 11.65
N SER A 75 6.53 0.21 12.04
CA SER A 75 6.34 0.73 13.39
C SER A 75 4.87 0.82 13.75
N VAL A 76 4.58 0.80 15.06
CA VAL A 76 3.23 0.88 15.61
C VAL A 76 3.21 1.68 16.90
N LYS A 77 2.09 2.36 17.15
CA LYS A 77 1.77 2.98 18.43
C LYS A 77 0.44 2.46 18.94
N LEU A 78 0.46 1.80 20.07
CA LEU A 78 -0.70 1.22 20.72
C LEU A 78 -1.00 1.99 22.01
N THR A 79 -2.18 2.59 22.09
CA THR A 79 -2.65 3.32 23.28
C THR A 79 -3.45 2.43 24.22
N ALA A 80 -3.93 1.32 23.72
CA ALA A 80 -4.60 0.27 24.49
C ALA A 80 -4.37 -1.07 23.79
N LEU A 81 -4.40 -2.16 24.52
CA LEU A 81 -4.41 -3.52 23.98
C LEU A 81 -5.84 -4.05 24.01
N ALA A 82 -6.33 -4.50 22.86
CA ALA A 82 -7.65 -5.11 22.76
C ALA A 82 -7.66 -6.54 23.35
N GLY A 83 -6.58 -7.28 23.16
CA GLY A 83 -6.41 -8.62 23.69
C GLY A 83 -7.36 -9.68 23.09
N THR A 84 -8.07 -9.35 22.01
CA THR A 84 -9.08 -10.21 21.37
C THR A 84 -8.62 -10.79 20.03
N GLY A 85 -7.53 -10.27 19.47
CA GLY A 85 -7.00 -10.74 18.20
C GLY A 85 -6.43 -12.16 18.27
N GLN A 86 -6.03 -12.69 17.11
CA GLN A 86 -5.45 -14.03 16.95
C GLN A 86 -4.24 -14.22 17.85
N ALA A 87 -4.16 -15.38 18.49
CA ALA A 87 -3.00 -15.70 19.33
C ALA A 87 -1.77 -16.02 18.49
N LEU A 88 -0.60 -15.50 18.87
CA LEU A 88 0.67 -15.75 18.20
C LEU A 88 1.03 -17.25 18.16
N SER A 89 0.67 -18.00 19.20
CA SER A 89 0.94 -19.42 19.30
C SER A 89 0.27 -20.30 18.23
N THR A 90 -0.73 -19.77 17.53
CA THR A 90 -1.46 -20.47 16.47
C THR A 90 -0.91 -20.17 15.07
N LEU A 91 0.11 -19.33 14.95
CA LEU A 91 0.73 -18.97 13.68
C LEU A 91 1.70 -20.04 13.19
N PHE A 92 2.08 -19.90 11.92
CA PHE A 92 3.11 -20.74 11.32
C PHE A 92 4.43 -20.68 12.08
N THR A 93 5.03 -21.84 12.28
CA THR A 93 6.34 -22.00 12.90
C THR A 93 7.49 -21.99 11.91
N SER A 94 7.20 -22.02 10.62
CA SER A 94 8.17 -22.02 9.52
C SER A 94 8.08 -20.73 8.70
N ASP A 95 9.21 -20.26 8.21
CA ASP A 95 9.27 -19.14 7.27
C ASP A 95 8.70 -19.56 5.91
N ARG A 96 7.71 -18.82 5.44
CA ARG A 96 7.04 -19.00 4.14
C ARG A 96 7.17 -17.76 3.25
N SER A 97 8.09 -16.85 3.57
CA SER A 97 8.32 -15.63 2.78
C SER A 97 8.79 -15.92 1.35
N LYS A 98 9.31 -17.12 1.09
CA LYS A 98 9.64 -17.60 -0.25
C LYS A 98 8.64 -18.66 -0.69
N ASN A 99 7.52 -18.21 -1.24
CA ASN A 99 6.54 -19.13 -1.79
C ASN A 99 6.80 -19.35 -3.30
N THR A 100 7.02 -20.62 -3.69
CA THR A 100 7.27 -21.00 -5.10
C THR A 100 5.99 -21.25 -5.90
N TYR A 101 4.83 -21.20 -5.26
CA TYR A 101 3.54 -21.46 -5.89
C TYR A 101 2.80 -20.19 -6.32
N GLU A 102 3.34 -19.03 -5.99
CA GLU A 102 2.75 -17.74 -6.36
C GLU A 102 3.83 -16.85 -6.99
N PHE A 103 3.37 -15.91 -7.82
CA PHE A 103 4.25 -14.90 -8.39
C PHE A 103 4.34 -13.68 -7.47
N ASP A 104 5.45 -12.96 -7.57
CA ASP A 104 5.68 -11.73 -6.82
C ASP A 104 4.69 -10.64 -7.24
N GLY A 105 4.14 -9.93 -6.25
CA GLY A 105 3.34 -8.74 -6.49
C GLY A 105 4.19 -7.54 -6.93
N LEU A 106 3.55 -6.55 -7.56
CA LEU A 106 4.21 -5.34 -8.06
C LEU A 106 5.00 -4.59 -6.99
N LEU A 107 4.52 -4.54 -5.77
CA LEU A 107 5.26 -3.91 -4.66
C LEU A 107 6.56 -4.65 -4.36
N ASN A 108 6.55 -5.98 -4.34
CA ASN A 108 7.75 -6.76 -4.10
C ASN A 108 8.78 -6.57 -5.21
N ILE A 109 8.34 -6.60 -6.47
CA ILE A 109 9.18 -6.30 -7.64
C ILE A 109 9.79 -4.90 -7.53
N GLY A 110 8.97 -3.91 -7.17
CA GLY A 110 9.42 -2.54 -6.98
C GLY A 110 10.41 -2.37 -5.83
N PHE A 111 10.23 -3.08 -4.72
CA PHE A 111 11.21 -3.09 -3.62
C PHE A 111 12.53 -3.74 -3.99
N ALA A 112 12.51 -4.73 -4.87
CA ALA A 112 13.71 -5.44 -5.32
C ALA A 112 14.53 -4.66 -6.35
N GLY A 113 13.89 -3.90 -7.25
CA GLY A 113 14.58 -3.26 -8.37
C GLY A 113 14.09 -1.87 -8.78
N GLY A 114 13.06 -1.34 -8.10
CA GLY A 114 12.50 -0.01 -8.37
C GLY A 114 13.18 1.13 -7.61
N THR A 115 12.65 2.33 -7.80
CA THR A 115 13.03 3.51 -7.02
C THR A 115 12.22 3.57 -5.73
N VAL A 116 12.85 3.31 -4.59
CA VAL A 116 12.17 3.26 -3.29
C VAL A 116 12.57 4.45 -2.43
N GLN A 117 11.58 5.27 -2.07
CA GLN A 117 11.71 6.35 -1.10
C GLN A 117 11.08 5.91 0.23
N LYS A 118 11.90 5.54 1.18
CA LYS A 118 11.45 5.22 2.54
C LYS A 118 11.46 6.49 3.38
N LEU A 119 10.28 6.97 3.75
CA LEU A 119 10.18 8.08 4.69
C LEU A 119 10.59 7.62 6.10
N ALA A 120 11.03 8.55 6.92
CA ALA A 120 11.35 8.23 8.30
C ALA A 120 10.10 7.71 9.03
N THR A 121 10.28 6.76 9.93
CA THR A 121 9.17 6.21 10.74
C THR A 121 8.59 7.22 11.72
N GLY A 122 9.24 8.36 11.87
CA GLY A 122 8.81 9.44 12.76
C GLY A 122 8.94 9.08 14.24
N THR A 123 8.57 10.03 15.08
CA THR A 123 8.50 9.80 16.53
C THR A 123 7.27 8.93 16.83
N ALA A 124 7.44 7.91 17.64
CA ALA A 124 6.38 7.00 18.09
C ALA A 124 5.72 6.17 16.97
N GLY A 125 6.45 5.83 15.92
CA GLY A 125 6.00 4.83 14.95
C GLY A 125 4.83 5.22 14.05
N THR A 126 4.65 6.51 13.79
CA THR A 126 3.51 7.00 13.00
C THR A 126 3.83 7.29 11.55
N GLY A 127 5.08 7.08 11.11
CA GLY A 127 5.54 7.49 9.78
C GLY A 127 5.80 9.00 9.68
N THR A 128 6.02 9.48 8.47
CA THR A 128 6.22 10.90 8.17
C THR A 128 5.05 11.39 7.33
N LYS A 129 4.46 12.51 7.73
CA LYS A 129 3.40 13.16 6.96
C LYS A 129 3.93 13.68 5.64
N LEU A 130 3.06 13.71 4.64
CA LEU A 130 3.37 14.41 3.39
C LEU A 130 3.54 15.90 3.64
N SER A 131 4.51 16.50 2.98
CA SER A 131 4.79 17.93 3.03
C SER A 131 4.55 18.60 1.68
N ALA A 132 4.16 19.84 1.74
CA ALA A 132 3.94 20.63 0.53
C ALA A 132 5.18 21.41 0.17
N SER A 133 5.50 21.45 -1.10
CA SER A 133 6.51 22.32 -1.68
C SER A 133 5.92 23.71 -1.89
N ASN A 134 6.44 24.67 -1.16
CA ASN A 134 6.34 26.12 -1.41
C ASN A 134 5.14 26.64 -2.24
N SER A 135 3.93 26.60 -1.76
CA SER A 135 2.77 27.33 -2.32
C SER A 135 2.33 26.98 -3.77
N ASP A 136 2.96 26.04 -4.44
CA ASP A 136 2.63 25.66 -5.82
C ASP A 136 1.71 24.44 -5.94
N GLY A 137 1.26 23.91 -4.79
CA GLY A 137 0.41 22.72 -4.73
C GLY A 137 1.15 21.39 -4.95
N ALA A 138 2.46 21.41 -5.07
CA ALA A 138 3.26 20.21 -5.21
C ALA A 138 3.47 19.51 -3.85
N VAL A 139 3.64 18.20 -3.89
CA VAL A 139 3.93 17.35 -2.73
C VAL A 139 5.40 16.93 -2.79
N ASP A 140 6.21 17.35 -1.80
CA ASP A 140 7.66 17.16 -1.80
C ASP A 140 8.09 15.73 -2.05
N GLN A 141 7.40 14.76 -1.45
CA GLN A 141 7.75 13.35 -1.56
C GLN A 141 7.47 12.83 -2.96
N ILE A 142 6.37 13.25 -3.59
CA ILE A 142 6.05 12.89 -4.97
C ILE A 142 7.07 13.52 -5.91
N GLU A 143 7.40 14.81 -5.74
CA GLU A 143 8.43 15.49 -6.54
C GLU A 143 9.80 14.80 -6.43
N THR A 144 10.19 14.42 -5.21
CA THR A 144 11.45 13.72 -4.97
C THR A 144 11.49 12.36 -5.66
N LEU A 145 10.38 11.60 -5.61
CA LEU A 145 10.28 10.32 -6.29
C LEU A 145 10.37 10.49 -7.82
N LEU A 146 9.56 11.38 -8.38
CA LEU A 146 9.52 11.63 -9.82
C LEU A 146 10.87 12.11 -10.35
N LYS A 147 11.52 13.02 -9.60
CA LYS A 147 12.88 13.49 -9.92
C LYS A 147 13.89 12.34 -9.87
N SER A 148 13.83 11.49 -8.88
CA SER A 148 14.75 10.36 -8.75
C SER A 148 14.56 9.33 -9.87
N MET A 149 13.33 9.03 -10.27
CA MET A 149 13.04 8.15 -11.41
C MET A 149 13.57 8.76 -12.72
N TRP A 150 13.43 10.06 -12.89
CA TRP A 150 13.95 10.76 -14.07
C TRP A 150 15.49 10.80 -14.08
N ASP A 151 16.11 11.20 -12.99
CA ASP A 151 17.57 11.36 -12.93
C ASP A 151 18.30 10.02 -13.14
N ASN A 152 17.77 8.95 -12.56
CA ASN A 152 18.41 7.64 -12.62
C ASN A 152 18.09 6.85 -13.91
N TYR A 153 16.85 6.92 -14.38
CA TYR A 153 16.36 6.03 -15.42
C TYR A 153 15.71 6.75 -16.61
N ARG A 154 15.56 8.07 -16.58
CA ARG A 154 14.83 8.86 -17.57
C ARG A 154 13.37 8.43 -17.73
N LEU A 155 12.75 7.99 -16.65
CA LEU A 155 11.37 7.52 -16.63
C LEU A 155 10.43 8.57 -16.09
N SER A 156 9.28 8.73 -16.74
CA SER A 156 8.16 9.54 -16.29
C SER A 156 6.95 8.63 -16.10
N PRO A 157 6.54 8.37 -14.85
CA PRO A 157 5.35 7.57 -14.58
C PRO A 157 4.09 8.18 -15.21
N ASN A 158 3.18 7.33 -15.63
CA ASN A 158 1.87 7.73 -16.14
C ASN A 158 0.74 7.52 -15.12
N VAL A 159 0.98 6.70 -14.09
CA VAL A 159 0.02 6.46 -13.02
C VAL A 159 0.71 6.39 -11.66
N ILE A 160 0.02 6.87 -10.63
CA ILE A 160 0.37 6.68 -9.22
C ILE A 160 -0.81 6.02 -8.54
N TYR A 161 -0.63 4.79 -8.10
CA TYR A 161 -1.61 4.06 -7.30
C TYR A 161 -1.50 4.50 -5.85
N VAL A 162 -2.64 4.85 -5.29
CA VAL A 162 -2.74 5.38 -3.92
C VAL A 162 -3.86 4.71 -3.15
N SER A 163 -3.75 4.67 -1.83
CA SER A 163 -4.84 4.25 -0.96
C SER A 163 -5.82 5.40 -0.69
N SER A 164 -6.95 5.10 -0.07
CA SER A 164 -7.93 6.12 0.35
C SER A 164 -7.33 7.13 1.33
N GLN A 165 -6.40 6.71 2.18
CA GLN A 165 -5.67 7.59 3.10
C GLN A 165 -4.85 8.63 2.35
N GLU A 166 -4.06 8.21 1.36
CA GLU A 166 -3.20 9.11 0.59
C GLU A 166 -4.00 10.03 -0.32
N VAL A 167 -5.11 9.58 -0.90
CA VAL A 167 -6.03 10.48 -1.64
C VAL A 167 -6.52 11.60 -0.73
N LYS A 168 -6.95 11.28 0.49
CA LYS A 168 -7.37 12.26 1.50
C LYS A 168 -6.21 13.21 1.86
N ASN A 169 -5.03 12.65 2.14
CA ASN A 169 -3.86 13.42 2.57
C ASN A 169 -3.38 14.38 1.46
N ILE A 170 -3.22 13.89 0.23
CA ILE A 170 -2.81 14.71 -0.94
C ILE A 170 -3.84 15.80 -1.21
N THR A 171 -5.13 15.45 -1.24
CA THR A 171 -6.19 16.42 -1.49
C THR A 171 -6.21 17.52 -0.43
N SER A 172 -6.15 17.14 0.84
CA SER A 172 -6.14 18.10 1.96
C SER A 172 -4.90 18.98 1.94
N LEU A 173 -3.73 18.41 1.61
CA LEU A 173 -2.47 19.14 1.54
C LEU A 173 -2.47 20.18 0.42
N VAL A 174 -2.90 19.79 -0.78
CA VAL A 174 -2.99 20.67 -1.95
C VAL A 174 -3.97 21.81 -1.70
N ILE A 175 -5.14 21.52 -1.13
CA ILE A 175 -6.16 22.56 -0.82
C ILE A 175 -5.66 23.53 0.25
N LYS A 176 -5.09 23.01 1.34
CA LYS A 176 -4.60 23.83 2.45
C LYS A 176 -3.48 24.77 2.02
N ASN A 177 -2.61 24.30 1.15
CA ASN A 177 -1.45 25.08 0.72
C ASN A 177 -1.77 26.15 -0.32
N ASN A 178 -2.85 25.99 -1.08
CA ASN A 178 -3.23 26.91 -2.15
C ASN A 178 -4.12 28.07 -1.66
N GLY A 179 -4.41 28.17 -0.36
CA GLY A 179 -5.04 29.33 0.28
C GLY A 179 -6.48 29.64 -0.14
N SER A 180 -7.05 28.89 -1.05
CA SER A 180 -8.42 29.09 -1.54
C SER A 180 -9.26 27.83 -1.32
N PRO A 181 -10.24 27.88 -0.42
CA PRO A 181 -11.23 26.81 -0.36
C PRO A 181 -11.97 26.76 -1.70
N ILE A 182 -11.87 25.63 -2.40
CA ILE A 182 -12.62 25.43 -3.65
C ILE A 182 -14.07 25.14 -3.27
N VAL A 183 -14.81 26.20 -2.96
CA VAL A 183 -16.27 26.15 -2.93
C VAL A 183 -16.71 26.49 -4.36
N ARG A 184 -17.12 25.49 -5.11
CA ARG A 184 -17.75 25.71 -6.41
C ARG A 184 -19.23 25.94 -6.18
N MET A 185 -19.70 27.16 -6.44
CA MET A 185 -21.11 27.41 -6.63
C MET A 185 -21.45 26.95 -8.06
N SER A 186 -22.09 25.81 -8.20
CA SER A 186 -22.64 25.38 -9.47
C SER A 186 -24.04 25.94 -9.59
N GLY A 187 -24.23 26.86 -10.54
CA GLY A 187 -25.53 27.48 -10.83
C GLY A 187 -26.48 26.68 -11.70
N ASP A 188 -26.19 25.42 -11.99
CA ASP A 188 -27.00 24.60 -12.90
C ASP A 188 -27.23 23.20 -12.34
N PHE A 189 -28.12 23.13 -11.37
CA PHE A 189 -28.77 21.85 -11.05
C PHE A 189 -30.06 21.75 -11.88
N ALA A 190 -30.27 20.62 -12.54
CA ALA A 190 -31.39 20.34 -13.43
C ALA A 190 -32.81 20.62 -12.87
N ASN A 191 -32.93 21.10 -11.64
CA ASN A 191 -34.17 21.47 -10.97
C ASN A 191 -34.15 22.89 -10.37
N GLY A 192 -33.27 23.78 -10.81
CA GLY A 192 -33.31 25.20 -10.41
C GLY A 192 -32.96 25.49 -8.95
N VAL A 193 -32.36 24.55 -8.22
CA VAL A 193 -31.91 24.76 -6.84
C VAL A 193 -30.43 25.15 -6.86
N ASN A 194 -30.12 26.36 -6.41
CA ASN A 194 -28.75 26.80 -6.19
C ASN A 194 -28.15 26.00 -5.02
N GLY A 195 -27.26 25.07 -5.32
CA GLY A 195 -26.58 24.26 -4.34
C GLY A 195 -25.10 24.62 -4.22
N VAL A 196 -24.55 24.47 -3.01
CA VAL A 196 -23.12 24.55 -2.76
C VAL A 196 -22.56 23.15 -2.79
N VAL A 197 -21.61 22.88 -3.68
CA VAL A 197 -20.87 21.60 -3.69
C VAL A 197 -19.63 21.76 -2.83
N ALA A 198 -19.58 21.01 -1.74
CA ALA A 198 -18.42 20.94 -0.87
C ALA A 198 -17.60 19.69 -1.17
N GLY A 199 -16.28 19.80 -1.03
CA GLY A 199 -15.34 18.73 -1.28
C GLY A 199 -14.66 18.82 -2.65
N SER A 200 -13.46 18.30 -2.72
CA SER A 200 -12.70 18.14 -3.96
C SER A 200 -11.78 16.92 -3.85
N VAL A 201 -11.29 16.45 -4.98
CA VAL A 201 -10.33 15.37 -5.06
C VAL A 201 -9.26 15.70 -6.09
N VAL A 202 -8.02 15.41 -5.78
CA VAL A 202 -6.91 15.50 -6.72
C VAL A 202 -6.87 14.20 -7.53
N GLY A 203 -7.27 14.27 -8.79
CA GLY A 203 -7.31 13.09 -9.69
C GLY A 203 -6.08 12.97 -10.60
N SER A 204 -5.25 14.02 -10.67
CA SER A 204 -4.03 14.01 -11.48
C SER A 204 -2.97 14.92 -10.87
N TYR A 205 -1.72 14.57 -11.14
CA TYR A 205 -0.54 15.32 -10.69
C TYR A 205 0.32 15.73 -11.89
N LEU A 206 0.82 16.95 -11.90
CA LEU A 206 1.69 17.42 -12.98
C LEU A 206 3.14 17.01 -12.69
N ASN A 207 3.64 16.04 -13.43
CA ASN A 207 5.05 15.68 -13.42
C ASN A 207 5.85 16.68 -14.27
N ARG A 208 6.78 17.39 -13.65
CA ARG A 208 7.68 18.38 -14.30
C ARG A 208 8.85 17.70 -15.05
N TYR A 209 9.12 16.44 -14.69
CA TYR A 209 10.27 15.69 -15.19
C TYR A 209 9.83 14.78 -16.34
N GLY A 210 9.84 15.32 -17.55
CA GLY A 210 9.47 14.60 -18.76
C GLY A 210 10.10 15.22 -20.00
N MET A 211 10.27 14.43 -21.04
CA MET A 211 10.89 14.88 -22.29
C MET A 211 10.08 15.99 -23.00
N SER A 212 8.79 16.08 -22.74
CA SER A 212 7.87 17.04 -23.36
C SER A 212 7.56 18.26 -22.49
N GLY A 213 8.30 18.50 -21.40
CA GLY A 213 8.15 19.68 -20.58
C GLY A 213 6.97 19.67 -19.61
N GLY A 214 6.49 18.49 -19.24
CA GLY A 214 5.42 18.27 -18.26
C GLY A 214 4.42 17.24 -18.74
N GLN A 215 4.10 16.31 -17.86
CA GLN A 215 3.16 15.20 -18.13
C GLN A 215 2.17 15.10 -16.98
N LEU A 216 0.89 14.92 -17.29
CA LEU A 216 -0.11 14.60 -16.29
C LEU A 216 0.00 13.12 -15.90
N VAL A 217 0.17 12.88 -14.61
CA VAL A 217 0.18 11.56 -13.99
C VAL A 217 -1.17 11.36 -13.33
N THR A 218 -1.84 10.24 -13.64
CA THR A 218 -3.12 9.91 -13.03
C THR A 218 -2.91 9.43 -11.59
N LEU A 219 -3.65 9.99 -10.64
CA LEU A 219 -3.75 9.45 -9.28
C LEU A 219 -4.91 8.45 -9.25
N ALA A 220 -4.59 7.17 -9.18
CA ALA A 220 -5.57 6.10 -9.21
C ALA A 220 -5.76 5.52 -7.81
N LEU A 221 -6.97 5.60 -7.28
CA LEU A 221 -7.35 4.91 -6.06
C LEU A 221 -7.39 3.41 -6.33
N HIS A 222 -6.60 2.64 -5.60
CA HIS A 222 -6.59 1.19 -5.70
C HIS A 222 -7.11 0.56 -4.39
N PRO A 223 -8.06 -0.38 -4.46
CA PRO A 223 -8.68 -0.95 -3.26
C PRO A 223 -7.67 -1.72 -2.39
N ASP A 224 -6.70 -2.38 -3.02
CA ASP A 224 -5.68 -3.19 -2.35
C ASP A 224 -4.41 -2.38 -2.03
N ALA A 225 -4.39 -1.07 -2.34
CA ALA A 225 -3.25 -0.24 -1.96
C ALA A 225 -3.22 -0.05 -0.44
N ALA A 226 -2.13 -0.47 0.15
CA ALA A 226 -1.94 -0.40 1.59
C ALA A 226 -1.80 1.06 2.07
N PRO A 227 -2.51 1.48 3.13
CA PRO A 227 -2.33 2.80 3.73
C PRO A 227 -0.86 3.06 4.09
N GLY A 228 -0.38 4.28 3.85
CA GLY A 228 1.01 4.64 4.08
C GLY A 228 1.97 4.30 2.93
N THR A 229 1.44 3.82 1.79
CA THR A 229 2.24 3.45 0.62
C THR A 229 1.62 4.02 -0.66
N MET A 230 2.47 4.56 -1.53
CA MET A 230 2.13 4.96 -2.89
C MET A 230 3.04 4.25 -3.88
N MET A 231 2.52 3.87 -5.04
CA MET A 231 3.27 3.23 -6.10
C MET A 231 3.07 3.96 -7.44
N ALA A 232 4.16 4.51 -7.97
CA ALA A 232 4.19 5.08 -9.30
C ALA A 232 4.63 4.02 -10.31
N HIS A 233 3.98 3.97 -11.46
CA HIS A 233 4.30 3.01 -12.51
C HIS A 233 4.39 3.68 -13.88
N THR A 234 5.33 3.20 -14.70
CA THR A 234 5.53 3.60 -16.09
C THR A 234 5.17 2.40 -16.97
N ASP A 235 4.12 2.52 -17.77
CA ASP A 235 3.66 1.40 -18.60
C ASP A 235 4.52 1.23 -19.87
N VAL A 236 5.02 2.33 -20.42
CA VAL A 236 5.79 2.34 -21.67
C VAL A 236 7.11 3.06 -21.46
N LEU A 237 8.20 2.41 -21.86
CA LEU A 237 9.52 3.02 -21.81
C LEU A 237 9.66 4.11 -22.89
N PRO A 238 10.24 5.29 -22.56
CA PRO A 238 10.45 6.35 -23.53
C PRO A 238 11.63 6.10 -24.50
N TYR A 239 12.33 4.99 -24.34
CA TYR A 239 13.47 4.59 -25.14
C TYR A 239 13.34 3.11 -25.55
N PRO A 240 13.86 2.73 -26.72
CA PRO A 240 13.81 1.34 -27.14
C PRO A 240 14.64 0.47 -26.19
N SER A 241 14.01 -0.53 -25.63
CA SER A 241 14.66 -1.62 -24.91
C SER A 241 14.57 -2.89 -25.75
N SER A 242 15.65 -3.66 -25.82
CA SER A 242 15.76 -4.80 -26.73
C SER A 242 14.56 -5.76 -26.61
N ASN A 243 13.73 -5.81 -27.64
CA ASN A 243 12.59 -6.72 -27.82
C ASN A 243 11.50 -6.72 -26.72
N VAL A 244 11.42 -5.67 -25.90
CA VAL A 244 10.37 -5.52 -24.88
C VAL A 244 9.40 -4.44 -25.35
N ALA A 245 8.20 -4.85 -25.74
CA ALA A 245 7.14 -3.93 -26.15
C ALA A 245 6.44 -3.29 -24.96
N ASN A 246 6.27 -4.06 -23.88
CA ASN A 246 5.60 -3.65 -22.66
C ASN A 246 6.54 -3.82 -21.46
N VAL A 247 6.40 -2.96 -20.47
CA VAL A 247 7.17 -3.07 -19.21
C VAL A 247 6.76 -4.29 -18.42
N MET A 248 5.49 -4.67 -18.54
CA MET A 248 4.87 -5.73 -17.76
C MET A 248 3.96 -6.58 -18.65
N GLU A 249 4.02 -7.89 -18.48
CA GLU A 249 3.18 -8.84 -19.21
C GLU A 249 2.70 -9.96 -18.28
N MET A 250 1.48 -10.41 -18.49
CA MET A 250 0.94 -11.60 -17.82
C MET A 250 1.14 -12.80 -18.75
N HIS A 251 2.00 -13.73 -18.35
CA HIS A 251 2.15 -15.00 -19.03
C HIS A 251 1.19 -16.02 -18.45
N LEU A 252 0.25 -16.46 -19.28
CA LEU A 252 -0.78 -17.42 -18.87
C LEU A 252 -0.42 -18.82 -19.40
N ARG A 253 -0.39 -19.80 -18.51
CA ARG A 253 -0.43 -21.22 -18.89
C ARG A 253 -1.87 -21.63 -19.18
N GLN A 254 -2.80 -21.14 -18.37
CA GLN A 254 -4.23 -21.33 -18.56
C GLN A 254 -4.96 -20.05 -18.16
N ASP A 255 -5.81 -19.55 -19.06
CA ASP A 255 -6.64 -18.40 -18.80
C ASP A 255 -7.77 -18.77 -17.81
N TYR A 256 -8.57 -17.78 -17.41
CA TYR A 256 -9.64 -18.00 -16.44
C TYR A 256 -10.55 -19.14 -16.86
N TYR A 257 -10.73 -20.11 -15.95
CA TYR A 257 -11.62 -21.24 -16.13
C TYR A 257 -12.43 -21.47 -14.87
N GLN A 258 -13.64 -21.98 -15.08
CA GLN A 258 -14.56 -22.31 -13.99
C GLN A 258 -14.61 -23.82 -13.79
N ILE A 259 -14.59 -24.23 -12.53
CA ILE A 259 -14.89 -25.61 -12.13
C ILE A 259 -16.13 -25.60 -11.27
N ASP A 260 -17.12 -26.38 -11.68
CA ASP A 260 -18.31 -26.61 -10.89
C ASP A 260 -18.16 -27.94 -10.14
N TRP A 261 -18.34 -27.88 -8.83
CA TRP A 261 -18.19 -29.05 -7.98
C TRP A 261 -19.48 -29.90 -7.95
N PRO A 262 -19.39 -31.23 -7.86
CA PRO A 262 -20.56 -32.08 -7.70
C PRO A 262 -21.37 -31.69 -6.46
N LEU A 263 -22.68 -31.84 -6.55
CA LEU A 263 -23.61 -31.53 -5.47
C LEU A 263 -23.37 -32.48 -4.28
N ILE A 264 -22.66 -32.00 -3.26
CA ILE A 264 -22.44 -32.75 -2.00
C ILE A 264 -23.49 -32.33 -0.96
N LYS A 265 -23.99 -31.09 -1.06
CA LYS A 265 -25.03 -30.49 -0.21
C LYS A 265 -26.09 -29.85 -1.11
N ARG A 266 -27.19 -29.33 -0.52
CA ARG A 266 -28.21 -28.57 -1.27
C ARG A 266 -27.72 -27.14 -1.65
N GLN A 267 -26.51 -27.07 -2.17
CA GLN A 267 -25.89 -25.82 -2.65
C GLN A 267 -25.00 -26.13 -3.84
N TYR A 268 -24.91 -25.19 -4.75
CA TYR A 268 -23.97 -25.22 -5.86
C TYR A 268 -22.68 -24.50 -5.41
N GLU A 269 -21.56 -25.17 -5.64
CA GLU A 269 -20.25 -24.59 -5.39
C GLU A 269 -19.51 -24.50 -6.74
N SER A 270 -19.02 -23.33 -7.09
CA SER A 270 -18.16 -23.13 -8.25
C SER A 270 -16.92 -22.32 -7.86
N GLY A 271 -15.79 -22.65 -8.49
CA GLY A 271 -14.55 -21.95 -8.33
C GLY A 271 -14.06 -21.39 -9.66
N VAL A 272 -13.54 -20.18 -9.67
CA VAL A 272 -12.86 -19.59 -10.82
C VAL A 272 -11.36 -19.63 -10.55
N TYR A 273 -10.62 -20.18 -11.49
CA TYR A 273 -9.18 -20.39 -11.38
C TYR A 273 -8.47 -19.78 -12.57
N PHE A 274 -7.21 -19.44 -12.38
CA PHE A 274 -6.32 -19.08 -13.45
C PHE A 274 -4.90 -19.55 -13.13
N ASP A 275 -4.10 -19.82 -14.15
CA ASP A 275 -2.73 -20.27 -13.97
C ASP A 275 -1.81 -19.39 -14.84
N GLY A 276 -1.04 -18.54 -14.18
CA GLY A 276 -0.19 -17.58 -14.85
C GLY A 276 0.87 -16.97 -13.95
N VAL A 277 1.74 -16.19 -14.53
CA VAL A 277 2.79 -15.45 -13.84
C VAL A 277 2.92 -14.05 -14.39
N LEU A 278 3.11 -13.07 -13.50
CA LEU A 278 3.42 -11.70 -13.87
C LEU A 278 4.91 -11.60 -14.18
N ALA A 279 5.25 -11.30 -15.42
CA ALA A 279 6.61 -10.94 -15.84
C ALA A 279 6.75 -9.41 -15.85
N HIS A 280 7.69 -8.90 -15.11
CA HIS A 280 8.02 -7.48 -15.09
C HIS A 280 9.47 -7.32 -15.61
N TYR A 281 9.60 -6.82 -16.83
CA TYR A 281 10.91 -6.79 -17.53
C TYR A 281 11.80 -5.64 -17.08
N PHE A 282 11.21 -4.60 -16.48
CA PHE A 282 11.94 -3.40 -16.11
C PHE A 282 11.52 -2.88 -14.72
N PRO A 283 11.98 -3.51 -13.64
CA PRO A 283 11.59 -3.15 -12.26
C PRO A 283 11.81 -1.67 -11.92
N SER A 284 12.81 -1.02 -12.55
CA SER A 284 13.07 0.42 -12.37
C SER A 284 11.91 1.33 -12.82
N ALA A 285 10.96 0.80 -13.61
CA ALA A 285 9.75 1.51 -13.99
C ALA A 285 8.74 1.67 -12.81
N ILE A 286 9.02 1.05 -11.68
CA ILE A 286 8.24 1.18 -10.46
C ILE A 286 8.94 2.13 -9.50
N GLY A 287 8.19 3.12 -9.02
CA GLY A 287 8.59 4.00 -7.91
C GLY A 287 7.70 3.78 -6.70
N ILE A 288 8.26 3.70 -5.50
CA ILE A 288 7.50 3.44 -4.28
C ILE A 288 7.85 4.49 -3.22
N ILE A 289 6.83 5.01 -2.54
CA ILE A 289 6.98 5.80 -1.32
C ILE A 289 6.34 5.02 -0.18
N THR A 290 7.05 4.85 0.92
CA THR A 290 6.56 4.13 2.11
C THR A 290 6.70 4.95 3.38
N ASN A 291 6.04 4.51 4.45
CA ASN A 291 6.00 5.14 5.77
C ASN A 291 5.32 6.51 5.77
N ILE A 292 4.25 6.67 4.99
CA ILE A 292 3.44 7.87 4.98
C ILE A 292 2.47 7.82 6.16
N ALA A 293 2.53 8.83 7.02
CA ALA A 293 1.60 8.95 8.15
C ALA A 293 0.25 9.53 7.69
N ASP A 294 -0.84 9.17 8.38
CA ASP A 294 -2.15 9.81 8.18
C ASP A 294 -2.11 11.29 8.65
N GLY A 295 -2.88 12.10 7.96
CA GLY A 295 -3.05 13.52 8.24
C GLY A 295 -2.02 14.42 7.52
N ILE A 296 -2.19 15.73 7.69
CA ILE A 296 -1.41 16.81 7.11
C ILE A 296 -0.85 17.75 8.20
#